data_821817b27f641b6109e48afb4a10a164
#
_entry.id   821817b27f641b6109e48afb4a10a164
#
_cell.length_a   1.000
_cell.length_b   1.000
_cell.length_c   1.000
_cell.angle_alpha   90.00
_cell.angle_beta   90.00
_cell.angle_gamma   90.00
#
_symmetry.space_group_name_H-M   'P 1'
#
loop_
_entity.id
_entity.type
_entity.pdbx_description
1 polymer ?
#
loop_
_entity_poly.entity_id
_entity_poly.type
_entity_poly.pdbx_seq_one_letter_code
_entity_poly.pdbx_strand_id
1 'polypeptide(L)'
;WFTASNFLKYSNALKVVRTESGIVNAGEASGVLVRDSDHYLASFFSETGDGQSTTNDWIARDAGTTGNSIGVELCPSPQAYEQDLGTNNLVNGAGAVGDTTITVDDADEAGFAFQVGDMIKFHTNNSVTAVVNGALTSSINLVVDANSGTAAVGQRVIGAGITEIVKIKTVTSQTALILDKPITVADDVVLALSPYASVEAGDTQYEVTGISGEVLSIRLKDDADSGGLQTIIPDNSYITRRWRFSDLFDAAPRQSEFNRVNGRGTGDEIHIAVFDTTGDITGSDINVA
;
A
#
# COMPACT_ATOMS: atom_id res chain seq x y z
N TRP A 1 18.56 -3.71 38.31
CA TRP A 1 17.25 -4.39 38.27
C TRP A 1 16.92 -5.11 39.59
N PHE A 2 17.75 -5.98 40.09
CA PHE A 2 17.48 -6.74 41.31
C PHE A 2 17.22 -5.85 42.53
N THR A 3 17.97 -4.75 42.69
CA THR A 3 17.79 -3.81 43.80
C THR A 3 16.44 -3.09 43.70
N ALA A 4 16.06 -2.66 42.52
CA ALA A 4 14.78 -2.02 42.29
C ALA A 4 13.61 -2.99 42.52
N SER A 5 13.72 -4.22 42.04
CA SER A 5 12.72 -5.27 42.26
C SER A 5 12.54 -5.61 43.74
N ASN A 6 13.62 -5.66 44.49
CA ASN A 6 13.53 -5.90 45.92
C ASN A 6 12.91 -4.72 46.67
N PHE A 7 13.24 -3.47 46.30
CA PHE A 7 12.65 -2.31 46.92
C PHE A 7 11.12 -2.24 46.67
N LEU A 8 10.67 -2.56 45.45
CA LEU A 8 9.25 -2.55 45.09
C LEU A 8 8.40 -3.59 45.82
N LYS A 9 9.01 -4.58 46.48
CA LYS A 9 8.30 -5.52 47.37
C LYS A 9 7.85 -4.87 48.68
N TYR A 10 8.46 -3.75 49.04
CA TYR A 10 8.20 -3.07 50.34
C TYR A 10 7.65 -1.66 50.18
N SER A 11 7.83 -1.03 48.99
CA SER A 11 7.38 0.32 48.73
C SER A 11 7.09 0.51 47.25
N ASN A 12 6.06 1.29 46.91
CA ASN A 12 5.70 1.68 45.56
C ASN A 12 6.28 3.06 45.13
N ALA A 13 7.13 3.66 45.96
CA ALA A 13 7.67 5.00 45.73
C ALA A 13 9.10 4.98 45.17
N LEU A 14 9.39 4.03 44.26
CA LEU A 14 10.69 3.95 43.59
C LEU A 14 10.81 5.09 42.56
N LYS A 15 11.85 5.91 42.72
CA LYS A 15 12.28 6.88 41.70
C LYS A 15 13.57 6.37 41.05
N VAL A 16 13.53 6.18 39.74
CA VAL A 16 14.70 5.80 38.96
C VAL A 16 15.16 7.03 38.17
N VAL A 17 16.42 7.41 38.37
CA VAL A 17 17.05 8.47 37.59
C VAL A 17 18.02 7.85 36.62
N ARG A 18 17.86 8.13 35.36
CA ARG A 18 18.78 7.71 34.30
C ARG A 18 20.01 8.59 34.36
N THR A 19 21.16 8.01 34.53
CA THR A 19 22.44 8.77 34.65
C THR A 19 23.22 8.86 33.32
N GLU A 20 22.75 8.16 32.30
CA GLU A 20 23.40 8.13 30.99
C GLU A 20 22.98 9.35 30.18
N SER A 21 23.94 10.10 29.65
CA SER A 21 23.71 11.26 28.79
C SER A 21 23.78 10.88 27.32
N GLY A 22 22.98 11.54 26.49
CA GLY A 22 23.00 11.35 25.04
C GLY A 22 22.06 10.29 24.50
N ILE A 23 21.22 9.66 25.34
CA ILE A 23 20.17 8.78 24.87
C ILE A 23 19.00 9.62 24.39
N VAL A 24 18.63 9.42 23.14
CA VAL A 24 17.54 10.11 22.46
C VAL A 24 16.44 9.12 22.03
N ASN A 25 15.25 9.64 21.77
CA ASN A 25 14.17 8.91 21.11
C ASN A 25 14.50 8.83 19.63
N ALA A 26 14.31 7.68 19.02
CA ALA A 26 14.44 7.55 17.58
C ALA A 26 13.40 8.42 16.87
N GLY A 27 13.80 9.08 15.81
CA GLY A 27 12.94 9.89 14.96
C GLY A 27 13.27 9.66 13.50
N GLU A 28 12.36 10.01 12.62
CA GLU A 28 12.43 9.78 11.18
C GLU A 28 13.72 10.33 10.55
N ALA A 29 14.06 11.59 10.83
CA ALA A 29 15.26 12.22 10.28
C ALA A 29 16.47 12.10 11.19
N SER A 30 16.27 12.16 12.50
CA SER A 30 17.34 12.04 13.50
C SER A 30 16.76 11.80 14.90
N GLY A 31 17.59 11.24 15.80
CA GLY A 31 17.20 11.09 17.20
C GLY A 31 16.94 12.44 17.87
N VAL A 32 15.88 12.52 18.65
CA VAL A 32 15.47 13.71 19.41
C VAL A 32 15.31 13.38 20.89
N LEU A 33 15.51 14.35 21.76
CA LEU A 33 15.32 14.16 23.19
C LEU A 33 13.90 14.59 23.57
N VAL A 34 13.04 13.61 23.83
CA VAL A 34 11.72 13.83 24.41
C VAL A 34 11.79 13.50 25.90
N ARG A 35 11.53 14.47 26.77
CA ARG A 35 11.63 14.32 28.23
C ARG A 35 10.38 13.70 28.85
N ASP A 36 9.22 14.16 28.37
CA ASP A 36 7.89 13.76 28.81
C ASP A 36 6.85 14.20 27.79
N SER A 37 5.59 13.90 28.05
CA SER A 37 4.47 14.25 27.16
C SER A 37 4.29 15.76 27.00
N ASP A 38 4.54 16.54 28.06
CA ASP A 38 4.40 17.99 28.00
C ASP A 38 5.49 18.61 27.12
N HIS A 39 6.71 18.10 27.23
CA HIS A 39 7.80 18.50 26.36
C HIS A 39 7.55 18.13 24.89
N TYR A 40 6.98 16.94 24.62
CA TYR A 40 6.59 16.54 23.28
C TYR A 40 5.54 17.51 22.70
N LEU A 41 4.46 17.76 23.45
CA LEU A 41 3.37 18.64 23.00
C LEU A 41 3.84 20.08 22.79
N ALA A 42 4.75 20.57 23.64
CA ALA A 42 5.24 21.95 23.54
C ALA A 42 6.30 22.17 22.45
N SER A 43 7.06 21.12 22.09
CA SER A 43 8.26 21.28 21.25
C SER A 43 8.15 20.61 19.88
N PHE A 44 7.33 19.57 19.76
CA PHE A 44 7.23 18.74 18.55
C PHE A 44 5.82 18.66 17.98
N PHE A 45 4.79 18.92 18.78
CA PHE A 45 3.41 18.94 18.34
C PHE A 45 2.88 20.37 18.25
N SER A 46 2.34 20.75 17.09
CA SER A 46 1.68 22.04 16.91
C SER A 46 0.22 21.87 16.57
N GLU A 47 -0.67 22.46 17.36
CA GLU A 47 -2.12 22.45 17.10
C GLU A 47 -2.53 23.37 15.93
N THR A 48 -1.64 24.20 15.42
CA THR A 48 -1.94 25.21 14.38
C THR A 48 -1.87 24.68 12.95
N GLY A 49 -1.61 23.38 12.78
CA GLY A 49 -1.66 22.71 11.47
C GLY A 49 -0.53 23.04 10.50
N ASP A 50 0.31 24.01 10.82
CA ASP A 50 1.49 24.42 10.05
C ASP A 50 2.81 24.19 10.79
N GLY A 51 2.70 23.70 12.01
CA GLY A 51 3.83 23.47 12.90
C GLY A 51 4.33 22.03 12.86
N GLN A 52 4.45 21.49 11.68
CA GLN A 52 5.22 20.26 11.52
C GLN A 52 6.64 20.49 12.03
N SER A 53 7.10 19.61 12.89
CA SER A 53 8.52 19.43 13.03
C SER A 53 9.04 19.19 11.62
N THR A 54 9.82 20.13 11.08
CA THR A 54 10.39 20.02 9.73
C THR A 54 11.37 18.86 9.59
N THR A 55 11.55 18.07 10.65
CA THR A 55 12.59 17.06 10.74
C THR A 55 12.14 15.70 11.27
N ASN A 56 10.99 15.59 11.95
CA ASN A 56 10.51 14.32 12.49
C ASN A 56 8.98 14.32 12.63
N ASP A 57 8.28 13.75 11.69
CA ASP A 57 6.83 13.51 11.77
C ASP A 57 6.53 12.33 12.71
N TRP A 58 7.49 11.43 12.86
CA TRP A 58 7.41 10.24 13.69
C TRP A 58 8.54 10.21 14.70
N ILE A 59 8.20 10.03 15.98
CA ILE A 59 9.15 9.94 17.08
C ILE A 59 8.78 8.74 17.95
N ALA A 60 9.74 7.86 18.21
CA ALA A 60 9.54 6.75 19.14
C ALA A 60 9.31 7.28 20.56
N ARG A 61 8.31 6.74 21.24
CA ARG A 61 7.95 7.13 22.60
C ARG A 61 9.08 6.94 23.59
N ASP A 62 9.77 5.81 23.50
CA ASP A 62 10.82 5.43 24.44
C ASP A 62 12.19 5.75 23.87
N ALA A 63 13.05 6.36 24.69
CA ALA A 63 14.41 6.67 24.31
C ALA A 63 15.30 5.42 24.32
N GLY A 64 16.16 5.31 23.33
CA GLY A 64 17.11 4.21 23.17
C GLY A 64 17.12 3.59 21.78
N THR A 65 18.01 2.64 21.56
CA THR A 65 18.26 2.03 20.25
C THR A 65 17.11 1.15 19.74
N THR A 66 16.26 0.63 20.62
CA THR A 66 15.11 -0.19 20.24
C THR A 66 14.13 0.58 19.33
N GLY A 67 14.02 1.90 19.51
CA GLY A 67 13.21 2.72 18.64
C GLY A 67 13.68 2.74 17.19
N ASN A 68 14.95 2.42 16.91
CA ASN A 68 15.48 2.36 15.55
C ASN A 68 14.96 1.16 14.75
N SER A 69 14.38 0.17 15.44
CA SER A 69 13.73 -0.99 14.79
C SER A 69 12.29 -0.72 14.37
N ILE A 70 11.72 0.42 14.75
CA ILE A 70 10.33 0.74 14.44
C ILE A 70 10.27 1.35 13.03
N GLY A 71 9.55 0.70 12.14
CA GLY A 71 9.14 1.24 10.84
C GLY A 71 7.71 1.74 10.90
N VAL A 72 7.43 2.82 10.18
CA VAL A 72 6.08 3.35 9.98
C VAL A 72 5.86 3.52 8.49
N GLU A 73 4.79 2.95 7.99
CA GLU A 73 4.41 3.06 6.59
C GLU A 73 2.97 3.51 6.46
N LEU A 74 2.75 4.44 5.53
CA LEU A 74 1.45 5.05 5.29
C LEU A 74 0.89 4.58 3.95
N CYS A 75 -0.40 4.28 3.94
CA CYS A 75 -1.17 4.11 2.73
C CYS A 75 -2.25 5.20 2.68
N PRO A 76 -1.97 6.33 2.01
CA PRO A 76 -2.81 7.52 2.06
C PRO A 76 -3.95 7.52 1.04
N SER A 77 -4.01 6.55 0.15
CA SER A 77 -4.99 6.56 -0.94
C SER A 77 -5.30 5.16 -1.46
N PRO A 78 -6.42 4.96 -2.16
CA PRO A 78 -6.71 3.70 -2.83
C PRO A 78 -5.63 3.26 -3.82
N GLN A 79 -4.98 4.22 -4.48
CA GLN A 79 -3.91 3.96 -5.45
C GLN A 79 -2.64 3.48 -4.75
N ALA A 80 -2.34 3.99 -3.57
CA ALA A 80 -1.24 3.49 -2.76
C ALA A 80 -1.50 2.07 -2.22
N TYR A 81 -2.77 1.73 -1.99
CA TYR A 81 -3.17 0.42 -1.50
C TYR A 81 -3.12 -0.67 -2.57
N GLU A 82 -3.68 -0.42 -3.74
CA GLU A 82 -3.66 -1.32 -4.89
C GLU A 82 -3.59 -0.49 -6.17
N GLN A 83 -2.58 -0.72 -6.97
CA GLN A 83 -2.32 0.02 -8.17
C GLN A 83 -2.13 -0.92 -9.34
N ASP A 84 -2.83 -0.60 -10.41
CA ASP A 84 -2.59 -1.16 -11.72
C ASP A 84 -1.61 -0.21 -12.43
N LEU A 85 -0.42 -0.71 -12.71
CA LEU A 85 0.66 0.11 -13.26
C LEU A 85 0.46 0.48 -14.74
N GLY A 86 -0.66 0.02 -15.32
CA GLY A 86 -1.07 0.46 -16.65
C GLY A 86 -0.13 0.04 -17.76
N THR A 87 -0.17 0.80 -18.86
CA THR A 87 0.60 0.50 -20.08
C THR A 87 2.04 1.01 -20.05
N ASN A 88 2.41 1.80 -19.05
CA ASN A 88 3.72 2.43 -19.00
C ASN A 88 4.74 1.63 -18.18
N ASN A 89 4.30 0.62 -17.44
CA ASN A 89 5.18 -0.18 -16.63
C ASN A 89 4.84 -1.66 -16.75
N LEU A 90 5.20 -2.21 -17.89
CA LEU A 90 4.99 -3.61 -18.21
C LEU A 90 6.25 -4.43 -17.92
N VAL A 91 6.11 -5.74 -17.94
CA VAL A 91 7.25 -6.65 -17.95
C VAL A 91 8.05 -6.46 -19.24
N ASN A 92 9.33 -6.20 -19.12
CA ASN A 92 10.26 -5.99 -20.23
C ASN A 92 11.11 -7.25 -20.44
N GLY A 93 10.74 -8.03 -21.43
CA GLY A 93 11.30 -9.36 -21.66
C GLY A 93 10.63 -10.45 -20.81
N ALA A 94 10.49 -11.64 -21.37
CA ALA A 94 9.81 -12.73 -20.68
C ALA A 94 10.62 -13.25 -19.47
N GLY A 95 9.94 -13.47 -18.34
CA GLY A 95 10.49 -14.18 -17.18
C GLY A 95 10.33 -15.69 -17.31
N ALA A 96 11.35 -16.46 -16.96
CA ALA A 96 11.31 -17.92 -16.96
C ALA A 96 10.92 -18.49 -15.59
N VAL A 97 10.40 -19.71 -15.57
CA VAL A 97 10.10 -20.42 -14.30
C VAL A 97 11.38 -20.52 -13.46
N GLY A 98 11.26 -20.14 -12.19
CA GLY A 98 12.36 -20.16 -11.23
C GLY A 98 13.18 -18.87 -11.19
N ASP A 99 12.94 -17.90 -12.09
CA ASP A 99 13.62 -16.60 -12.01
C ASP A 99 13.26 -15.87 -10.73
N THR A 100 14.27 -15.34 -10.05
CA THR A 100 14.13 -14.50 -8.83
C THR A 100 14.26 -13.02 -9.15
N THR A 101 14.34 -12.67 -10.42
CA THR A 101 14.36 -11.30 -10.92
C THR A 101 13.46 -11.16 -12.12
N ILE A 102 12.89 -9.97 -12.29
CA ILE A 102 12.13 -9.60 -13.48
C ILE A 102 12.46 -8.17 -13.87
N THR A 103 12.55 -7.91 -15.17
CA THR A 103 12.78 -6.56 -15.69
C THR A 103 11.44 -5.92 -16.02
N VAL A 104 11.30 -4.64 -15.76
CA VAL A 104 10.12 -3.81 -16.07
C VAL A 104 10.53 -2.65 -16.96
N ASP A 105 9.57 -1.97 -17.59
CA ASP A 105 9.86 -0.86 -18.49
C ASP A 105 10.42 0.37 -17.77
N ASP A 106 9.90 0.69 -16.58
CA ASP A 106 10.27 1.87 -15.79
C ASP A 106 10.00 1.61 -14.31
N ALA A 107 11.02 1.23 -13.54
CA ALA A 107 10.87 0.88 -12.13
C ALA A 107 10.65 2.10 -11.22
N ASP A 108 11.03 3.30 -11.67
CA ASP A 108 10.95 4.55 -10.91
C ASP A 108 10.00 5.59 -11.54
N GLU A 109 9.07 5.16 -12.40
CA GLU A 109 8.09 6.02 -13.05
C GLU A 109 7.39 6.95 -12.06
N ALA A 110 7.32 8.23 -12.40
CA ALA A 110 6.75 9.27 -11.52
C ALA A 110 5.30 8.96 -11.12
N GLY A 111 5.08 8.74 -9.83
CA GLY A 111 3.80 8.38 -9.24
C GLY A 111 3.49 6.88 -9.23
N PHE A 112 4.40 6.05 -9.75
CA PHE A 112 4.23 4.59 -9.86
C PHE A 112 5.50 3.80 -9.49
N ALA A 113 6.48 4.44 -8.88
CA ALA A 113 7.73 3.79 -8.52
C ALA A 113 7.52 2.56 -7.63
N PHE A 114 8.16 1.45 -7.97
CA PHE A 114 8.19 0.27 -7.11
C PHE A 114 8.98 0.55 -5.84
N GLN A 115 8.59 -0.12 -4.77
CA GLN A 115 9.28 -0.08 -3.49
C GLN A 115 9.61 -1.50 -3.02
N VAL A 116 10.71 -1.63 -2.29
CA VAL A 116 11.02 -2.89 -1.60
C VAL A 116 9.90 -3.19 -0.58
N GLY A 117 9.38 -4.40 -0.64
CA GLY A 117 8.21 -4.83 0.14
C GLY A 117 6.88 -4.78 -0.62
N ASP A 118 6.80 -4.14 -1.78
CA ASP A 118 5.60 -4.18 -2.60
C ASP A 118 5.22 -5.61 -2.98
N MET A 119 3.92 -5.90 -2.96
CA MET A 119 3.35 -7.16 -3.46
C MET A 119 2.91 -6.96 -4.90
N ILE A 120 3.43 -7.77 -5.81
CA ILE A 120 3.11 -7.69 -7.24
C ILE A 120 2.43 -8.95 -7.76
N LYS A 121 1.60 -8.77 -8.78
CA LYS A 121 0.98 -9.85 -9.58
C LYS A 121 1.14 -9.55 -11.04
N PHE A 122 1.27 -10.61 -11.82
CA PHE A 122 1.38 -10.53 -13.27
C PHE A 122 0.07 -10.91 -13.94
N HIS A 123 -0.32 -10.15 -14.94
CA HIS A 123 -1.55 -10.33 -15.69
C HIS A 123 -1.29 -10.35 -17.20
N THR A 124 -2.14 -11.04 -17.93
CA THR A 124 -2.02 -11.08 -19.39
C THR A 124 -2.28 -9.68 -19.97
N ASN A 125 -1.56 -9.33 -21.01
CA ASN A 125 -1.76 -8.05 -21.72
C ASN A 125 -2.95 -8.13 -22.68
N ASN A 126 -4.17 -8.11 -22.11
CA ASN A 126 -5.40 -8.03 -22.89
C ASN A 126 -6.15 -6.76 -22.47
N SER A 127 -5.86 -5.60 -23.04
CA SER A 127 -6.58 -4.40 -22.66
C SER A 127 -8.01 -4.42 -23.23
N VAL A 128 -8.99 -4.49 -22.32
CA VAL A 128 -10.39 -4.25 -22.68
C VAL A 128 -10.67 -2.80 -22.39
N THR A 129 -11.02 -2.06 -23.43
CA THR A 129 -11.56 -0.71 -23.28
C THR A 129 -13.07 -0.75 -23.46
N ALA A 130 -13.78 0.06 -22.71
CA ALA A 130 -15.23 0.21 -22.78
C ALA A 130 -15.57 1.70 -22.87
N VAL A 131 -16.51 2.06 -23.73
CA VAL A 131 -16.99 3.45 -23.84
C VAL A 131 -18.32 3.56 -23.11
N VAL A 132 -18.41 4.50 -22.17
CA VAL A 132 -19.64 4.70 -21.36
C VAL A 132 -20.79 5.15 -22.26
N ASN A 133 -21.93 4.48 -22.14
CA ASN A 133 -23.17 4.82 -22.81
C ASN A 133 -24.13 5.45 -21.82
N GLY A 134 -24.24 6.77 -21.88
CA GLY A 134 -25.02 7.59 -20.95
C GLY A 134 -24.28 7.91 -19.65
N ALA A 135 -24.31 9.18 -19.26
CA ALA A 135 -23.66 9.64 -18.03
C ALA A 135 -24.22 8.91 -16.79
N LEU A 136 -23.33 8.54 -15.88
CA LEU A 136 -23.66 7.91 -14.61
C LEU A 136 -23.48 8.89 -13.45
N THR A 137 -24.44 8.91 -12.53
CA THR A 137 -24.36 9.65 -11.28
C THR A 137 -24.59 8.70 -10.12
N SER A 138 -23.55 8.42 -9.37
CA SER A 138 -23.57 7.51 -8.20
C SER A 138 -24.30 6.17 -8.50
N SER A 139 -23.95 5.51 -9.60
CA SER A 139 -24.60 4.30 -10.08
C SER A 139 -23.63 3.11 -10.10
N ILE A 140 -24.12 1.94 -9.70
CA ILE A 140 -23.42 0.67 -9.88
C ILE A 140 -23.71 0.01 -11.23
N ASN A 141 -24.73 0.49 -11.97
CA ASN A 141 -25.11 -0.09 -13.25
C ASN A 141 -24.36 0.67 -14.37
N LEU A 142 -23.32 0.07 -14.87
CA LEU A 142 -22.52 0.59 -15.97
C LEU A 142 -23.02 0.01 -17.29
N VAL A 143 -23.48 0.89 -18.17
CA VAL A 143 -23.81 0.56 -19.56
C VAL A 143 -22.70 1.12 -20.45
N VAL A 144 -22.25 0.34 -21.42
CA VAL A 144 -21.21 0.72 -22.38
C VAL A 144 -21.67 0.43 -23.81
N ASP A 145 -21.21 1.22 -24.77
CA ASP A 145 -21.55 1.05 -26.18
C ASP A 145 -20.93 -0.21 -26.76
N ALA A 146 -19.63 -0.40 -26.47
CA ALA A 146 -18.87 -1.55 -26.92
C ALA A 146 -17.64 -1.76 -26.04
N ASN A 147 -17.17 -2.99 -26.03
CA ASN A 147 -15.88 -3.38 -25.45
C ASN A 147 -14.92 -3.79 -26.58
N SER A 148 -13.65 -3.44 -26.45
CA SER A 148 -12.61 -3.91 -27.36
C SER A 148 -12.23 -5.38 -27.16
N GLY A 149 -12.73 -6.01 -26.10
CA GLY A 149 -12.48 -7.40 -25.71
C GLY A 149 -13.61 -7.94 -24.84
N THR A 150 -13.32 -8.89 -23.95
CA THR A 150 -14.32 -9.52 -23.08
C THR A 150 -14.23 -8.99 -21.67
N ALA A 151 -15.27 -8.30 -21.20
CA ALA A 151 -15.41 -7.90 -19.81
C ALA A 151 -15.63 -9.13 -18.92
N ALA A 152 -14.96 -9.18 -17.77
CA ALA A 152 -15.05 -10.28 -16.82
C ALA A 152 -15.25 -9.78 -15.37
N VAL A 153 -15.84 -10.63 -14.54
CA VAL A 153 -16.02 -10.38 -13.10
C VAL A 153 -14.64 -10.25 -12.44
N GLY A 154 -14.51 -9.27 -11.54
CA GLY A 154 -13.28 -9.00 -10.81
C GLY A 154 -12.34 -7.98 -11.50
N GLN A 155 -12.55 -7.68 -12.77
CA GLN A 155 -11.79 -6.61 -13.45
C GLN A 155 -12.05 -5.26 -12.79
N ARG A 156 -11.00 -4.49 -12.60
CA ARG A 156 -11.04 -3.12 -12.13
C ARG A 156 -11.47 -2.19 -13.26
N VAL A 157 -12.29 -1.22 -12.93
CA VAL A 157 -12.75 -0.18 -13.85
C VAL A 157 -11.94 1.08 -13.60
N ILE A 158 -11.20 1.53 -14.60
CA ILE A 158 -10.30 2.69 -14.52
C ILE A 158 -10.72 3.72 -15.58
N GLY A 159 -10.79 4.97 -15.19
CA GLY A 159 -11.11 6.05 -16.14
C GLY A 159 -11.29 7.40 -15.46
N ALA A 160 -11.46 8.42 -16.27
CA ALA A 160 -11.66 9.77 -15.78
C ALA A 160 -12.91 9.85 -14.88
N GLY A 161 -12.76 10.43 -13.70
CA GLY A 161 -13.82 10.53 -12.68
C GLY A 161 -13.89 9.36 -11.70
N ILE A 162 -13.12 8.27 -11.89
CA ILE A 162 -13.05 7.14 -10.98
C ILE A 162 -11.79 7.26 -10.14
N THR A 163 -11.95 7.60 -8.87
CA THR A 163 -10.84 7.79 -7.91
C THR A 163 -10.70 6.64 -6.93
N GLU A 164 -11.71 5.76 -6.84
CA GLU A 164 -11.70 4.59 -5.96
C GLU A 164 -11.40 3.31 -6.75
N ILE A 165 -10.97 2.27 -6.04
CA ILE A 165 -10.89 0.92 -6.62
C ILE A 165 -12.31 0.40 -6.79
N VAL A 166 -12.74 0.28 -8.04
CA VAL A 166 -14.07 -0.22 -8.44
C VAL A 166 -13.88 -1.45 -9.31
N LYS A 167 -14.60 -2.53 -8.99
CA LYS A 167 -14.50 -3.80 -9.71
C LYS A 167 -15.85 -4.21 -10.31
N ILE A 168 -15.79 -4.95 -11.40
CA ILE A 168 -16.99 -5.57 -11.98
C ILE A 168 -17.43 -6.69 -11.06
N LYS A 169 -18.63 -6.55 -10.50
CA LYS A 169 -19.26 -7.55 -9.65
C LYS A 169 -20.03 -8.60 -10.45
N THR A 170 -20.69 -8.19 -11.53
CA THR A 170 -21.48 -9.07 -12.39
C THR A 170 -21.42 -8.57 -13.83
N VAL A 171 -21.25 -9.50 -14.76
CA VAL A 171 -21.41 -9.25 -16.21
C VAL A 171 -22.78 -9.77 -16.61
N THR A 172 -23.75 -8.87 -16.79
CA THR A 172 -25.10 -9.23 -17.27
C THR A 172 -25.07 -9.44 -18.78
N SER A 173 -24.35 -8.58 -19.49
CA SER A 173 -23.94 -8.73 -20.89
C SER A 173 -22.63 -7.98 -21.08
N GLN A 174 -22.01 -8.10 -22.26
CA GLN A 174 -20.76 -7.36 -22.55
C GLN A 174 -20.97 -5.85 -22.64
N THR A 175 -22.20 -5.37 -22.70
CA THR A 175 -22.56 -3.95 -22.69
C THR A 175 -23.30 -3.52 -21.42
N ALA A 176 -23.53 -4.42 -20.45
CA ALA A 176 -24.23 -4.13 -19.21
C ALA A 176 -23.52 -4.81 -18.03
N LEU A 177 -22.83 -4.01 -17.25
CA LEU A 177 -21.99 -4.45 -16.15
C LEU A 177 -22.54 -3.92 -14.82
N ILE A 178 -22.47 -4.72 -13.77
CA ILE A 178 -22.78 -4.30 -12.39
C ILE A 178 -21.48 -4.19 -11.64
N LEU A 179 -21.25 -3.05 -11.01
CA LEU A 179 -20.05 -2.73 -10.24
C LEU A 179 -20.24 -3.06 -8.77
N ASP A 180 -19.16 -3.23 -8.05
CA ASP A 180 -19.15 -3.41 -6.59
C ASP A 180 -19.39 -2.11 -5.83
N LYS A 181 -19.10 -0.96 -6.47
CA LYS A 181 -19.29 0.38 -5.92
C LYS A 181 -19.91 1.32 -6.94
N PRO A 182 -20.65 2.36 -6.49
CA PRO A 182 -21.21 3.35 -7.40
C PRO A 182 -20.12 4.28 -7.96
N ILE A 183 -20.25 4.63 -9.24
CA ILE A 183 -19.36 5.58 -9.92
C ILE A 183 -20.15 6.78 -10.47
N THR A 184 -19.44 7.88 -10.68
CA THR A 184 -19.94 9.06 -11.39
C THR A 184 -18.99 9.33 -12.55
N VAL A 185 -19.47 9.15 -13.77
CA VAL A 185 -18.70 9.34 -15.01
C VAL A 185 -19.56 9.99 -16.06
N ALA A 186 -18.94 10.78 -16.94
CA ALA A 186 -19.66 11.39 -18.07
C ALA A 186 -19.92 10.34 -19.16
N ASP A 187 -20.82 10.68 -20.07
CA ASP A 187 -21.04 9.96 -21.31
C ASP A 187 -19.78 9.98 -22.19
N ASP A 188 -19.60 8.98 -23.02
CA ASP A 188 -18.48 8.81 -23.93
C ASP A 188 -17.08 8.72 -23.28
N VAL A 189 -16.99 8.59 -21.95
CA VAL A 189 -15.72 8.35 -21.29
C VAL A 189 -15.22 6.97 -21.65
N VAL A 190 -13.96 6.89 -22.09
CA VAL A 190 -13.27 5.62 -22.31
C VAL A 190 -12.77 5.09 -20.97
N LEU A 191 -13.20 3.88 -20.61
CA LEU A 191 -12.78 3.16 -19.43
C LEU A 191 -11.82 2.02 -19.84
N ALA A 192 -10.80 1.79 -19.03
CA ALA A 192 -10.01 0.57 -19.09
C ALA A 192 -10.56 -0.45 -18.09
N LEU A 193 -10.78 -1.67 -18.54
CA LEU A 193 -11.15 -2.80 -17.68
C LEU A 193 -9.89 -3.64 -17.45
N SER A 194 -9.33 -3.55 -16.26
CA SER A 194 -8.03 -4.11 -15.90
C SER A 194 -8.07 -4.71 -14.49
N PRO A 195 -7.18 -5.60 -14.12
CA PRO A 195 -6.32 -6.41 -14.95
C PRO A 195 -7.08 -7.63 -15.45
N TYR A 196 -6.47 -8.27 -16.42
CA TYR A 196 -7.00 -9.44 -17.06
C TYR A 196 -6.74 -10.68 -16.26
N ALA A 197 -6.95 -11.82 -16.88
CA ALA A 197 -6.63 -13.09 -16.26
C ALA A 197 -5.21 -13.04 -15.69
N SER A 198 -5.03 -13.47 -14.45
CA SER A 198 -3.71 -13.70 -13.89
C SER A 198 -2.94 -14.62 -14.81
N VAL A 199 -1.65 -14.31 -15.08
CA VAL A 199 -0.76 -15.22 -15.81
C VAL A 199 -0.60 -16.52 -15.02
N GLU A 200 -0.66 -16.43 -13.70
CA GLU A 200 -0.48 -17.54 -12.79
C GLU A 200 -1.79 -18.03 -12.19
N ALA A 201 -1.85 -19.31 -11.87
CA ALA A 201 -3.01 -19.91 -11.23
C ALA A 201 -3.17 -19.44 -9.78
N GLY A 202 -4.39 -19.23 -9.34
CA GLY A 202 -4.69 -18.86 -7.96
C GLY A 202 -4.40 -17.39 -7.65
N ASP A 203 -3.99 -17.13 -6.42
CA ASP A 203 -3.64 -15.79 -5.92
C ASP A 203 -2.12 -15.61 -5.73
N THR A 204 -1.32 -16.17 -6.65
CA THR A 204 0.13 -16.09 -6.61
C THR A 204 0.58 -14.63 -6.63
N GLN A 205 1.36 -14.24 -5.65
CA GLN A 205 1.91 -12.91 -5.47
C GLN A 205 3.41 -13.00 -5.16
N TYR A 206 4.14 -11.97 -5.56
CA TYR A 206 5.56 -11.85 -5.27
C TYR A 206 5.83 -10.60 -4.47
N GLU A 207 6.74 -10.70 -3.51
CA GLU A 207 7.29 -9.55 -2.80
C GLU A 207 8.50 -9.03 -3.57
N VAL A 208 8.57 -7.72 -3.77
CA VAL A 208 9.76 -7.04 -4.27
C VAL A 208 10.79 -6.96 -3.16
N THR A 209 11.89 -7.68 -3.27
CA THR A 209 12.95 -7.74 -2.25
C THR A 209 14.13 -6.82 -2.54
N GLY A 210 14.23 -6.29 -3.75
CA GLY A 210 15.28 -5.35 -4.15
C GLY A 210 14.99 -4.73 -5.51
N ILE A 211 15.55 -3.56 -5.76
CA ILE A 211 15.40 -2.84 -7.02
C ILE A 211 16.79 -2.37 -7.47
N SER A 212 17.14 -2.63 -8.74
CA SER A 212 18.39 -2.20 -9.33
C SER A 212 18.17 -1.76 -10.78
N GLY A 213 18.04 -0.44 -11.00
CA GLY A 213 17.55 0.08 -12.27
C GLY A 213 16.15 -0.50 -12.55
N GLU A 214 15.93 -0.99 -13.75
CA GLU A 214 14.65 -1.59 -14.18
C GLU A 214 14.48 -3.06 -13.73
N VAL A 215 15.39 -3.62 -12.94
CA VAL A 215 15.34 -5.00 -12.48
C VAL A 215 14.80 -5.07 -11.06
N LEU A 216 13.68 -5.76 -10.89
CA LEU A 216 13.10 -6.10 -9.60
C LEU A 216 13.61 -7.47 -9.17
N SER A 217 14.19 -7.56 -7.97
CA SER A 217 14.38 -8.83 -7.28
C SER A 217 13.08 -9.22 -6.62
N ILE A 218 12.63 -10.45 -6.83
CA ILE A 218 11.32 -10.91 -6.36
C ILE A 218 11.44 -12.22 -5.59
N ARG A 219 10.49 -12.43 -4.69
CA ARG A 219 10.31 -13.66 -3.91
C ARG A 219 8.83 -14.03 -3.88
N LEU A 220 8.50 -15.31 -3.99
CA LEU A 220 7.13 -15.77 -3.79
C LEU A 220 6.66 -15.41 -2.37
N LYS A 221 5.48 -14.79 -2.25
CA LYS A 221 4.96 -14.24 -0.98
C LYS A 221 4.91 -15.28 0.15
N ASP A 222 4.47 -16.50 -0.17
CA ASP A 222 4.21 -17.55 0.84
C ASP A 222 5.35 -18.57 0.93
N ASP A 223 6.48 -18.35 0.28
CA ASP A 223 7.65 -19.22 0.30
C ASP A 223 8.84 -18.52 0.94
N ALA A 224 9.13 -18.88 2.20
CA ALA A 224 10.28 -18.35 2.94
C ALA A 224 11.63 -18.71 2.29
N ASP A 225 11.66 -19.74 1.44
CA ASP A 225 12.89 -20.36 0.97
C ASP A 225 13.29 -20.02 -0.48
N SER A 226 12.74 -18.98 -1.10
CA SER A 226 13.24 -18.54 -2.40
C SER A 226 12.44 -18.90 -3.66
N GLY A 227 11.15 -19.09 -3.55
CA GLY A 227 10.34 -19.32 -4.75
C GLY A 227 10.48 -18.18 -5.75
N GLY A 228 11.13 -18.44 -6.87
CA GLY A 228 11.08 -17.60 -8.05
C GLY A 228 9.76 -17.75 -8.79
N LEU A 229 9.67 -17.21 -10.00
CA LEU A 229 8.47 -17.27 -10.84
C LEU A 229 7.96 -18.70 -10.97
N GLN A 230 6.67 -18.90 -10.72
CA GLN A 230 6.03 -20.23 -10.77
C GLN A 230 5.63 -20.63 -12.20
N THR A 231 5.52 -19.67 -13.09
CA THR A 231 5.24 -19.88 -14.50
C THR A 231 6.03 -18.93 -15.38
N ILE A 232 5.98 -19.11 -16.68
CA ILE A 232 6.58 -18.15 -17.64
C ILE A 232 5.71 -16.89 -17.62
N ILE A 233 6.32 -15.75 -17.33
CA ILE A 233 5.68 -14.45 -17.44
C ILE A 233 5.99 -13.88 -18.82
N PRO A 234 4.98 -13.72 -19.68
CA PRO A 234 5.21 -13.18 -21.03
C PRO A 234 5.73 -11.74 -20.99
N ASP A 235 6.50 -11.40 -22.01
CA ASP A 235 6.83 -10.00 -22.30
C ASP A 235 5.58 -9.14 -22.42
N ASN A 236 5.66 -7.88 -22.02
CA ASN A 236 4.53 -6.94 -21.95
C ASN A 236 3.36 -7.38 -21.05
N SER A 237 3.56 -8.29 -20.09
CA SER A 237 2.56 -8.59 -19.09
C SER A 237 2.29 -7.37 -18.21
N TYR A 238 1.01 -7.14 -17.87
CA TYR A 238 0.63 -6.11 -16.91
C TYR A 238 1.06 -6.49 -15.50
N ILE A 239 1.40 -5.48 -14.70
CA ILE A 239 1.75 -5.64 -13.29
C ILE A 239 0.74 -4.88 -12.45
N THR A 240 0.16 -5.54 -11.44
CA THR A 240 -0.52 -4.87 -10.35
C THR A 240 0.36 -4.88 -9.13
N ARG A 241 0.34 -3.77 -8.40
CA ARG A 241 1.05 -3.57 -7.16
C ARG A 241 0.06 -3.43 -6.01
N ARG A 242 0.32 -4.07 -4.89
CA ARG A 242 -0.40 -3.88 -3.64
C ARG A 242 0.57 -3.47 -2.54
N TRP A 243 0.09 -2.61 -1.68
CA TRP A 243 0.81 -2.26 -0.47
C TRP A 243 1.02 -3.52 0.39
N ARG A 244 2.25 -3.75 0.87
CA ARG A 244 2.63 -4.98 1.58
C ARG A 244 1.80 -5.29 2.82
N PHE A 245 1.24 -4.26 3.47
CA PHE A 245 0.37 -4.42 4.63
C PHE A 245 -1.12 -4.41 4.28
N SER A 246 -1.47 -4.51 3.00
CA SER A 246 -2.86 -4.50 2.55
C SER A 246 -3.73 -5.60 3.18
N ASP A 247 -3.14 -6.75 3.49
CA ASP A 247 -3.86 -7.89 4.09
C ASP A 247 -4.26 -7.65 5.56
N LEU A 248 -3.76 -6.58 6.20
CA LEU A 248 -4.15 -6.18 7.54
C LEU A 248 -5.43 -5.33 7.57
N PHE A 249 -5.94 -4.94 6.41
CA PHE A 249 -7.08 -4.05 6.27
C PHE A 249 -8.13 -4.66 5.36
N ASP A 250 -9.41 -4.56 5.74
CA ASP A 250 -10.53 -5.14 4.97
C ASP A 250 -10.75 -4.45 3.61
N ALA A 251 -10.31 -3.21 3.46
CA ALA A 251 -10.48 -2.43 2.23
C ALA A 251 -9.42 -1.33 2.12
N ALA A 252 -9.22 -0.82 0.91
CA ALA A 252 -8.41 0.37 0.66
C ALA A 252 -8.96 1.60 1.41
N PRO A 253 -8.11 2.56 1.81
CA PRO A 253 -8.56 3.81 2.38
C PRO A 253 -9.42 4.56 1.36
N ARG A 254 -10.50 5.18 1.82
CA ARG A 254 -11.52 5.81 0.96
C ARG A 254 -12.07 7.07 1.61
N GLN A 255 -13.11 7.63 0.99
CA GLN A 255 -13.91 8.67 1.61
C GLN A 255 -14.75 8.07 2.75
N SER A 256 -14.64 8.63 3.95
CA SER A 256 -15.48 8.22 5.07
C SER A 256 -16.96 8.49 4.79
N GLU A 257 -17.83 7.70 5.40
CA GLU A 257 -19.29 7.90 5.29
C GLU A 257 -19.71 9.30 5.75
N PHE A 258 -19.04 9.85 6.77
CA PHE A 258 -19.29 11.20 7.23
C PHE A 258 -19.03 12.24 6.14
N ASN A 259 -17.89 12.18 5.48
CA ASN A 259 -17.54 13.13 4.41
C ASN A 259 -18.42 12.93 3.18
N ARG A 260 -18.74 11.68 2.86
CA ARG A 260 -19.64 11.34 1.75
C ARG A 260 -21.03 11.96 1.93
N VAL A 261 -21.64 11.79 3.10
CA VAL A 261 -23.01 12.30 3.39
C VAL A 261 -23.03 13.83 3.47
N ASN A 262 -21.95 14.44 3.95
CA ASN A 262 -21.87 15.90 4.11
C ASN A 262 -21.31 16.63 2.89
N GLY A 263 -21.08 15.94 1.78
CA GLY A 263 -20.56 16.53 0.53
C GLY A 263 -19.16 17.14 0.69
N ARG A 264 -18.36 16.61 1.62
CA ARG A 264 -16.98 17.06 1.86
C ARG A 264 -16.00 16.29 0.96
N GLY A 265 -14.75 16.75 0.93
CA GLY A 265 -13.71 16.18 0.08
C GLY A 265 -13.47 14.68 0.27
N THR A 266 -12.76 14.08 -0.66
CA THR A 266 -12.33 12.67 -0.65
C THR A 266 -10.96 12.53 0.03
N GLY A 267 -10.59 11.29 0.41
CA GLY A 267 -9.23 10.99 0.89
C GLY A 267 -9.01 11.37 2.36
N ASP A 268 -10.03 11.21 3.20
CA ASP A 268 -9.97 11.44 4.64
C ASP A 268 -9.70 10.16 5.45
N GLU A 269 -9.61 9.01 4.81
CA GLU A 269 -9.14 7.77 5.41
C GLU A 269 -7.70 7.50 5.00
N ILE A 270 -6.88 7.07 5.95
CA ILE A 270 -5.52 6.60 5.73
C ILE A 270 -5.29 5.30 6.50
N HIS A 271 -4.44 4.43 6.00
CA HIS A 271 -3.95 3.29 6.77
C HIS A 271 -2.52 3.56 7.21
N ILE A 272 -2.22 3.15 8.42
CA ILE A 272 -0.89 3.27 9.02
C ILE A 272 -0.50 1.89 9.54
N ALA A 273 0.63 1.39 9.09
CA ALA A 273 1.25 0.19 9.63
C ALA A 273 2.50 0.57 10.43
N VAL A 274 2.59 0.05 11.65
CA VAL A 274 3.79 0.14 12.49
C VAL A 274 4.38 -1.25 12.58
N PHE A 275 5.64 -1.42 12.27
CA PHE A 275 6.26 -2.73 12.17
C PHE A 275 7.70 -2.72 12.69
N ASP A 276 8.19 -3.90 13.03
CA ASP A 276 9.57 -4.13 13.46
C ASP A 276 10.44 -4.43 12.23
N THR A 277 11.40 -3.57 11.94
CA THR A 277 12.25 -3.67 10.75
C THR A 277 13.40 -4.67 10.91
N THR A 278 13.82 -4.97 12.13
CA THR A 278 15.00 -5.77 12.44
C THR A 278 14.73 -6.97 13.34
N GLY A 279 13.52 -7.12 13.82
CA GLY A 279 13.15 -8.18 14.75
C GLY A 279 13.58 -7.94 16.20
N ASP A 280 14.09 -6.76 16.53
CA ASP A 280 14.56 -6.45 17.88
C ASP A 280 13.44 -6.35 18.93
N ILE A 281 12.22 -6.13 18.47
CA ILE A 281 11.02 -5.97 19.32
C ILE A 281 10.19 -7.25 19.31
N THR A 282 9.87 -7.77 18.14
CA THR A 282 8.96 -8.91 17.95
C THR A 282 9.69 -10.24 17.86
N GLY A 283 11.00 -10.22 17.68
CA GLY A 283 11.83 -11.43 17.47
C GLY A 283 11.82 -11.94 16.02
N SER A 284 11.22 -11.23 15.10
CA SER A 284 11.15 -11.57 13.68
C SER A 284 11.00 -10.31 12.84
N ASP A 285 11.74 -10.22 11.75
CA ASP A 285 11.74 -9.06 10.84
C ASP A 285 10.36 -8.85 10.21
N ILE A 286 10.01 -7.57 10.02
CA ILE A 286 8.78 -7.15 9.31
C ILE A 286 7.49 -7.69 9.94
N ASN A 287 7.46 -7.92 11.24
CA ASN A 287 6.22 -8.16 11.96
C ASN A 287 5.55 -6.86 12.39
N VAL A 288 4.25 -6.79 12.21
CA VAL A 288 3.45 -5.68 12.71
C VAL A 288 3.40 -5.74 14.23
N ALA A 289 3.75 -4.63 14.86
CA ALA A 289 3.84 -4.50 16.31
C ALA A 289 2.48 -4.18 16.95
#